data_d5bdee590d92f9ef198bb1cdfb7080f0
#
_entry.id   d5bdee590d92f9ef198bb1cdfb7080f0
#
_cell.length_a   1.000
_cell.length_b   1.000
_cell.length_c   1.000
_cell.angle_alpha   90.00
_cell.angle_beta   90.00
_cell.angle_gamma   90.00
#
_symmetry.space_group_name_H-M   'P 1'
#
loop_
_entity.id
_entity.type
_entity.pdbx_description
1 polymer ?
#
loop_
_entity_poly.entity_id
_entity_poly.type
_entity_poly.pdbx_seq_one_letter_code
_entity_poly.pdbx_strand_id
1 'polypeptide(L)'
;MIQSDLIQLGKTLQCRRYSILLAAIMALTVALAMIASAAATDSAPEEAMLENKPWIGDFDKMAEKRQIRVLVAFSKTFYFLDRGRQRGISYDLLKEFEKFVNKKLKTKTLKVNVVFIPVRRDELIPGLIKGLGDIAVANLTITPERRKHVDFSNPLLTGVKELLVTGPAAAPGGSVDDLAGQEIHVLKSSIYDGSLTQLNETLTKDGISQMQLIPAKETFEDEDLLEMVNAGLIPMIVMDSHKAQFWTQIFDKIKVHPDIAVRTGGGIGWAFRKNSPKLKAVINEFVKGHKKGSLIGNMLLKRYLKSTKYVKNSLSEEELQKFQQMVDLFKRYAEQYDFDYLMMAAQA
;
A
#
# COMPACT_ATOMS: atom_id res chain seq x y z
N MET A 1 -72.18 55.40 27.19
CA MET A 1 -71.76 54.81 25.92
C MET A 1 -70.34 55.16 25.54
N ILE A 2 -69.80 56.27 25.96
CA ILE A 2 -68.39 56.68 25.58
C ILE A 2 -67.29 56.00 26.43
N GLN A 3 -67.60 55.53 27.63
CA GLN A 3 -66.56 54.95 28.55
C GLN A 3 -66.25 53.45 28.26
N SER A 4 -67.16 52.72 27.59
CA SER A 4 -66.92 51.34 27.17
C SER A 4 -66.00 51.25 25.95
N ASP A 5 -66.08 52.24 25.05
CA ASP A 5 -65.30 52.25 23.83
C ASP A 5 -63.83 52.60 24.08
N LEU A 6 -63.54 53.47 25.09
CA LEU A 6 -62.16 53.77 25.48
C LEU A 6 -61.43 52.59 26.14
N ILE A 7 -62.16 51.73 26.88
CA ILE A 7 -61.57 50.53 27.52
C ILE A 7 -61.27 49.45 26.45
N GLN A 8 -62.10 49.32 25.43
CA GLN A 8 -61.85 48.40 24.32
C GLN A 8 -60.70 48.88 23.44
N LEU A 9 -60.57 50.18 23.19
CA LEU A 9 -59.46 50.74 22.42
C LEU A 9 -58.13 50.54 23.14
N GLY A 10 -58.10 50.69 24.48
CA GLY A 10 -56.90 50.45 25.30
C GLY A 10 -56.44 48.95 25.24
N LYS A 11 -57.41 48.01 25.29
CA LYS A 11 -57.09 46.59 25.24
C LYS A 11 -56.59 46.16 23.84
N THR A 12 -57.16 46.70 22.77
CA THR A 12 -56.70 46.39 21.41
C THR A 12 -55.29 46.97 21.11
N LEU A 13 -55.00 48.16 21.61
CA LEU A 13 -53.64 48.78 21.51
C LEU A 13 -52.61 48.01 22.33
N GLN A 14 -52.96 47.51 23.49
CA GLN A 14 -52.07 46.73 24.34
C GLN A 14 -51.81 45.36 23.74
N CYS A 15 -52.83 44.67 23.18
CA CYS A 15 -52.68 43.38 22.48
C CYS A 15 -51.79 43.51 21.23
N ARG A 16 -51.90 44.61 20.48
CA ARG A 16 -51.09 44.91 19.29
C ARG A 16 -49.61 45.18 19.65
N ARG A 17 -49.37 45.84 20.80
CA ARG A 17 -48.01 46.02 21.31
C ARG A 17 -47.36 44.73 21.76
N TYR A 18 -48.07 43.82 22.40
CA TYR A 18 -47.54 42.49 22.77
C TYR A 18 -47.31 41.60 21.54
N SER A 19 -48.13 41.64 20.52
CA SER A 19 -47.92 40.90 19.27
C SER A 19 -46.70 41.39 18.50
N ILE A 20 -46.44 42.71 18.50
CA ILE A 20 -45.22 43.29 17.85
C ILE A 20 -43.95 42.92 18.64
N LEU A 21 -44.02 42.95 19.99
CA LEU A 21 -42.90 42.53 20.82
C LEU A 21 -42.59 41.03 20.67
N LEU A 22 -43.59 40.17 20.63
CA LEU A 22 -43.40 38.74 20.39
C LEU A 22 -42.82 38.43 19.01
N ALA A 23 -43.27 39.15 17.98
CA ALA A 23 -42.74 39.03 16.64
C ALA A 23 -41.26 39.51 16.55
N ALA A 24 -40.91 40.56 17.24
CA ALA A 24 -39.56 41.06 17.32
C ALA A 24 -38.59 40.11 18.08
N ILE A 25 -39.07 39.51 19.17
CA ILE A 25 -38.31 38.49 19.93
C ILE A 25 -38.12 37.23 19.10
N MET A 26 -39.14 36.78 18.36
CA MET A 26 -39.04 35.63 17.50
C MET A 26 -38.12 35.89 16.29
N ALA A 27 -38.14 37.07 15.71
CA ALA A 27 -37.22 37.45 14.66
C ALA A 27 -35.74 37.53 15.17
N LEU A 28 -35.54 38.01 16.40
CA LEU A 28 -34.22 38.07 17.03
C LEU A 28 -33.67 36.66 17.36
N THR A 29 -34.52 35.76 17.83
CA THR A 29 -34.10 34.35 18.09
C THR A 29 -33.77 33.59 16.81
N VAL A 30 -34.52 33.80 15.71
CA VAL A 30 -34.23 33.23 14.41
C VAL A 30 -32.93 33.83 13.84
N ALA A 31 -32.69 35.12 13.98
CA ALA A 31 -31.44 35.75 13.55
C ALA A 31 -30.24 35.27 14.37
N LEU A 32 -30.37 35.08 15.69
CA LEU A 32 -29.32 34.50 16.54
C LEU A 32 -29.07 33.01 16.17
N ALA A 33 -30.09 32.25 15.86
CA ALA A 33 -29.96 30.87 15.42
C ALA A 33 -29.27 30.75 14.03
N MET A 34 -29.51 31.68 13.12
CA MET A 34 -28.81 31.76 11.84
C MET A 34 -27.33 32.18 12.00
N ILE A 35 -27.03 33.09 12.92
CA ILE A 35 -25.66 33.47 13.22
C ILE A 35 -24.92 32.34 13.92
N ALA A 36 -25.56 31.59 14.81
CA ALA A 36 -24.96 30.40 15.42
C ALA A 36 -24.76 29.25 14.41
N SER A 37 -25.65 29.08 13.40
CA SER A 37 -25.45 28.15 12.28
C SER A 37 -24.35 28.60 11.32
N ALA A 38 -24.14 29.90 11.12
CA ALA A 38 -23.07 30.41 10.28
C ALA A 38 -21.69 30.38 10.96
N ALA A 39 -21.66 30.37 12.30
CA ALA A 39 -20.42 30.20 13.08
C ALA A 39 -20.08 28.72 13.31
N ALA A 40 -21.02 27.80 13.05
CA ALA A 40 -20.81 26.37 12.94
C ALA A 40 -20.55 25.94 11.48
N THR A 41 -19.91 26.77 10.67
CA THR A 41 -19.12 26.26 9.56
C THR A 41 -17.94 25.58 10.19
N ASP A 42 -18.24 24.37 10.55
CA ASP A 42 -17.52 23.18 10.14
C ASP A 42 -16.06 23.47 9.75
N SER A 43 -15.26 23.79 10.75
CA SER A 43 -14.02 23.11 10.79
C SER A 43 -14.41 21.65 11.16
N ALA A 44 -14.84 20.83 10.18
CA ALA A 44 -14.51 19.43 10.21
C ALA A 44 -13.09 19.40 10.75
N PRO A 45 -12.75 18.61 11.79
CA PRO A 45 -11.37 18.50 12.18
C PRO A 45 -10.69 18.22 10.85
N GLU A 46 -9.88 19.18 10.38
CA GLU A 46 -8.93 18.97 9.34
C GLU A 46 -8.27 17.71 9.84
N GLU A 47 -8.77 16.56 9.34
CA GLU A 47 -8.13 15.29 9.60
C GLU A 47 -6.72 15.66 9.35
N ALA A 48 -5.91 15.62 10.40
CA ALA A 48 -4.52 15.83 10.27
C ALA A 48 -4.06 14.70 9.36
N MET A 49 -4.30 14.87 8.07
CA MET A 49 -3.49 14.28 7.03
C MET A 49 -2.13 14.62 7.54
N LEU A 50 -1.46 13.62 8.11
CA LEU A 50 -0.09 13.76 8.55
C LEU A 50 0.60 14.34 7.35
N GLU A 51 0.66 15.69 7.29
CA GLU A 51 1.30 16.41 6.21
C GLU A 51 2.70 15.82 6.21
N ASN A 52 2.95 14.92 5.28
CA ASN A 52 4.22 14.21 5.21
C ASN A 52 5.28 15.20 4.73
N LYS A 53 5.51 16.21 5.58
CA LYS A 53 6.49 17.26 5.33
C LYS A 53 7.86 16.63 5.15
N PRO A 54 8.57 16.99 4.09
CA PRO A 54 9.94 16.55 3.88
C PRO A 54 10.78 16.85 5.11
N TRP A 55 11.49 15.82 5.60
CA TRP A 55 12.38 15.96 6.74
C TRP A 55 13.57 15.01 6.57
N ILE A 56 14.75 15.48 6.94
CA ILE A 56 15.99 14.74 6.81
C ILE A 56 16.71 14.72 8.15
N GLY A 57 17.18 13.55 8.59
CA GLY A 57 17.95 13.35 9.80
C GLY A 57 18.40 11.90 9.92
N ASP A 58 19.40 11.64 10.79
CA ASP A 58 19.83 10.28 11.13
C ASP A 58 19.02 9.77 12.34
N PHE A 59 19.32 8.58 12.82
CA PHE A 59 18.58 7.87 13.86
C PHE A 59 18.40 8.67 15.15
N ASP A 60 19.39 9.44 15.59
CA ASP A 60 19.29 10.29 16.79
C ASP A 60 18.16 11.32 16.65
N LYS A 61 18.05 11.95 15.49
CA LYS A 61 16.98 12.91 15.21
C LYS A 61 15.60 12.24 15.11
N MET A 62 15.54 11.02 14.59
CA MET A 62 14.30 10.21 14.60
C MET A 62 13.89 9.87 16.04
N ALA A 63 14.86 9.51 16.90
CA ALA A 63 14.61 9.22 18.30
C ALA A 63 14.14 10.47 19.08
N GLU A 64 14.72 11.65 18.86
CA GLU A 64 14.28 12.94 19.40
C GLU A 64 12.82 13.24 19.01
N LYS A 65 12.47 13.04 17.72
CA LYS A 65 11.10 13.21 17.20
C LYS A 65 10.16 12.07 17.60
N ARG A 66 10.69 11.00 18.17
CA ARG A 66 9.94 9.79 18.54
C ARG A 66 9.16 9.15 17.38
N GLN A 67 9.68 9.29 16.19
CA GLN A 67 9.04 8.82 14.97
C GLN A 67 10.08 8.32 13.97
N ILE A 68 9.83 7.14 13.42
CA ILE A 68 10.54 6.60 12.27
C ILE A 68 9.50 6.37 11.17
N ARG A 69 9.62 7.11 10.07
CA ARG A 69 8.69 7.06 8.95
C ARG A 69 9.14 5.98 7.97
N VAL A 70 8.27 5.05 7.67
CA VAL A 70 8.61 3.92 6.79
C VAL A 70 7.69 3.91 5.58
N LEU A 71 8.30 4.08 4.41
CA LEU A 71 7.60 3.92 3.13
C LEU A 71 7.39 2.43 2.86
N VAL A 72 6.17 2.04 2.58
CA VAL A 72 5.77 0.68 2.24
C VAL A 72 4.93 0.67 0.97
N ALA A 73 5.05 -0.38 0.14
CA ALA A 73 4.14 -0.60 -0.96
C ALA A 73 3.08 -1.62 -0.54
N PHE A 74 1.82 -1.42 -0.97
CA PHE A 74 0.78 -2.41 -0.79
C PHE A 74 1.15 -3.69 -1.55
N SER A 75 0.97 -4.83 -0.91
CA SER A 75 1.27 -6.15 -1.47
C SER A 75 0.48 -7.19 -0.70
N LYS A 76 -0.12 -8.16 -1.38
CA LYS A 76 -0.95 -9.21 -0.75
C LYS A 76 -0.20 -10.07 0.28
N THR A 77 1.13 -9.93 0.40
CA THR A 77 1.97 -10.71 1.33
C THR A 77 2.87 -9.85 2.23
N PHE A 78 3.32 -8.68 1.76
CA PHE A 78 4.30 -7.86 2.48
C PHE A 78 3.65 -6.75 3.32
N TYR A 79 2.66 -6.03 2.78
CA TYR A 79 1.92 -5.01 3.52
C TYR A 79 0.49 -4.87 2.98
N PHE A 80 -0.50 -5.24 3.75
CA PHE A 80 -1.92 -5.22 3.37
C PHE A 80 -2.82 -4.94 4.57
N LEU A 81 -4.09 -4.69 4.28
CA LEU A 81 -5.14 -4.57 5.28
C LEU A 81 -5.98 -5.85 5.31
N ASP A 82 -6.16 -6.42 6.49
CA ASP A 82 -7.04 -7.55 6.75
C ASP A 82 -8.10 -7.13 7.78
N ARG A 83 -9.33 -6.94 7.35
CA ARG A 83 -10.44 -6.47 8.19
C ARG A 83 -10.09 -5.21 8.99
N GLY A 84 -9.56 -4.21 8.31
CA GLY A 84 -9.12 -2.93 8.87
C GLY A 84 -7.83 -2.99 9.71
N ARG A 85 -7.13 -4.13 9.78
CA ARG A 85 -5.87 -4.27 10.50
C ARG A 85 -4.70 -4.40 9.53
N GLN A 86 -3.66 -3.65 9.78
CA GLN A 86 -2.41 -3.76 9.02
C GLN A 86 -1.73 -5.10 9.30
N ARG A 87 -1.26 -5.77 8.25
CA ARG A 87 -0.59 -7.07 8.29
C ARG A 87 0.49 -7.19 7.21
N GLY A 88 1.21 -8.28 7.23
CA GLY A 88 2.21 -8.66 6.24
C GLY A 88 3.62 -8.75 6.84
N ILE A 89 4.55 -9.29 6.05
CA ILE A 89 5.95 -9.49 6.50
C ILE A 89 6.58 -8.15 6.90
N SER A 90 6.40 -7.12 6.06
CA SER A 90 6.95 -5.79 6.32
C SER A 90 6.35 -5.18 7.58
N TYR A 91 5.04 -5.29 7.76
CA TYR A 91 4.36 -4.76 8.94
C TYR A 91 4.84 -5.44 10.23
N ASP A 92 4.75 -6.78 10.31
CA ASP A 92 5.11 -7.51 11.51
C ASP A 92 6.61 -7.31 11.85
N LEU A 93 7.49 -7.32 10.84
CA LEU A 93 8.92 -7.11 11.04
C LEU A 93 9.24 -5.69 11.53
N LEU A 94 8.54 -4.68 11.02
CA LEU A 94 8.69 -3.30 11.47
C LEU A 94 8.12 -3.08 12.87
N LYS A 95 7.08 -3.80 13.27
CA LYS A 95 6.61 -3.80 14.67
C LYS A 95 7.62 -4.44 15.63
N GLU A 96 8.35 -5.48 15.20
CA GLU A 96 9.49 -6.01 15.96
C GLU A 96 10.66 -5.01 16.01
N PHE A 97 10.92 -4.29 14.91
CA PHE A 97 11.92 -3.21 14.88
C PHE A 97 11.57 -2.07 15.85
N GLU A 98 10.30 -1.66 15.91
CA GLU A 98 9.82 -0.68 16.88
C GLU A 98 10.10 -1.12 18.34
N LYS A 99 9.80 -2.38 18.65
CA LYS A 99 10.11 -2.95 19.98
C LYS A 99 11.61 -2.96 20.26
N PHE A 100 12.42 -3.37 19.28
CA PHE A 100 13.87 -3.40 19.37
C PHE A 100 14.45 -1.99 19.61
N VAL A 101 14.02 -0.99 18.86
CA VAL A 101 14.46 0.40 19.03
C VAL A 101 14.13 0.92 20.43
N ASN A 102 12.91 0.72 20.89
CA ASN A 102 12.48 1.16 22.22
C ASN A 102 13.25 0.46 23.37
N LYS A 103 13.55 -0.82 23.21
CA LYS A 103 14.40 -1.56 24.14
C LYS A 103 15.83 -0.99 24.15
N LYS A 104 16.41 -0.74 22.98
CA LYS A 104 17.76 -0.18 22.83
C LYS A 104 17.87 1.21 23.46
N LEU A 105 16.89 2.06 23.24
CA LEU A 105 16.82 3.42 23.81
C LEU A 105 16.38 3.45 25.28
N LYS A 106 16.02 2.29 25.87
CA LYS A 106 15.49 2.17 27.24
C LYS A 106 14.30 3.12 27.50
N THR A 107 13.45 3.32 26.48
CA THR A 107 12.29 4.21 26.61
C THR A 107 11.29 3.65 27.63
N LYS A 108 10.73 4.52 28.47
CA LYS A 108 9.70 4.16 29.46
C LYS A 108 8.30 4.48 28.91
N THR A 109 7.79 5.64 29.23
CA THR A 109 6.43 6.09 28.87
C THR A 109 6.35 6.58 27.43
N LEU A 110 7.31 7.37 27.02
CA LEU A 110 7.33 8.02 25.70
C LEU A 110 8.16 7.21 24.71
N LYS A 111 7.48 6.46 23.86
CA LYS A 111 8.10 5.53 22.91
C LYS A 111 8.39 6.19 21.56
N VAL A 112 9.35 5.64 20.83
CA VAL A 112 9.53 5.88 19.40
C VAL A 112 8.56 5.00 18.64
N ASN A 113 7.78 5.58 17.75
CA ASN A 113 6.79 4.87 16.95
C ASN A 113 7.27 4.72 15.50
N VAL A 114 6.99 3.59 14.90
CA VAL A 114 7.10 3.38 13.46
C VAL A 114 5.80 3.81 12.81
N VAL A 115 5.89 4.79 11.90
CA VAL A 115 4.76 5.31 11.12
C VAL A 115 4.83 4.74 9.72
N PHE A 116 3.81 4.00 9.32
CA PHE A 116 3.70 3.40 7.99
C PHE A 116 3.12 4.42 7.02
N ILE A 117 3.81 4.64 5.92
CA ILE A 117 3.40 5.55 4.84
C ILE A 117 3.29 4.72 3.57
N PRO A 118 2.08 4.26 3.21
CA PRO A 118 1.85 3.55 1.96
C PRO A 118 2.08 4.48 0.77
N VAL A 119 2.89 4.01 -0.17
CA VAL A 119 3.20 4.70 -1.43
C VAL A 119 3.26 3.67 -2.56
N ARG A 120 3.22 4.12 -3.81
CA ARG A 120 3.47 3.23 -4.94
C ARG A 120 4.94 2.80 -4.97
N ARG A 121 5.21 1.67 -5.62
CA ARG A 121 6.57 1.11 -5.71
C ARG A 121 7.58 2.08 -6.33
N ASP A 122 7.19 2.79 -7.38
CA ASP A 122 8.01 3.79 -8.07
C ASP A 122 8.34 5.02 -7.19
N GLU A 123 7.56 5.26 -6.14
CA GLU A 123 7.74 6.39 -5.23
C GLU A 123 8.66 6.07 -4.03
N LEU A 124 8.99 4.79 -3.77
CA LEU A 124 9.76 4.39 -2.60
C LEU A 124 11.15 5.05 -2.52
N ILE A 125 11.98 4.91 -3.55
CA ILE A 125 13.33 5.48 -3.59
C ILE A 125 13.29 7.00 -3.75
N PRO A 126 12.51 7.58 -4.68
CA PRO A 126 12.33 9.04 -4.74
C PRO A 126 11.83 9.66 -3.44
N GLY A 127 10.89 9.00 -2.77
CA GLY A 127 10.34 9.45 -1.49
C GLY A 127 11.40 9.48 -0.37
N LEU A 128 12.29 8.48 -0.31
CA LEU A 128 13.43 8.51 0.61
C LEU A 128 14.36 9.70 0.34
N ILE A 129 14.72 9.92 -0.92
CA ILE A 129 15.61 11.01 -1.34
C ILE A 129 15.00 12.37 -0.99
N LYS A 130 13.71 12.54 -1.23
CA LYS A 130 12.94 13.76 -0.90
C LYS A 130 12.69 13.94 0.60
N GLY A 131 13.05 12.98 1.46
CA GLY A 131 12.80 13.05 2.90
C GLY A 131 11.35 12.81 3.32
N LEU A 132 10.54 12.18 2.47
CA LEU A 132 9.16 11.81 2.79
C LEU A 132 9.06 10.57 3.69
N GLY A 133 10.12 9.78 3.76
CA GLY A 133 10.29 8.64 4.66
C GLY A 133 11.73 8.51 5.11
N ASP A 134 11.97 7.68 6.11
CA ASP A 134 13.29 7.45 6.69
C ASP A 134 13.85 6.09 6.24
N ILE A 135 12.97 5.11 6.09
CA ILE A 135 13.26 3.75 5.63
C ILE A 135 12.24 3.38 4.55
N ALA A 136 12.60 2.56 3.57
CA ALA A 136 11.68 1.92 2.63
C ALA A 136 11.76 0.40 2.76
N VAL A 137 10.59 -0.25 2.95
CA VAL A 137 10.46 -1.68 3.20
C VAL A 137 9.36 -2.27 2.31
N ALA A 138 9.78 -2.85 1.17
CA ALA A 138 8.85 -3.39 0.16
C ALA A 138 9.50 -4.52 -0.66
N ASN A 139 10.16 -5.48 -0.01
CA ASN A 139 10.90 -6.57 -0.70
C ASN A 139 11.91 -6.01 -1.74
N LEU A 140 12.69 -5.00 -1.34
CA LEU A 140 13.61 -4.33 -2.25
C LEU A 140 14.90 -5.12 -2.44
N THR A 141 15.20 -5.47 -3.67
CA THR A 141 16.48 -6.10 -4.03
C THR A 141 17.60 -5.07 -3.99
N ILE A 142 18.68 -5.46 -3.33
CA ILE A 142 19.91 -4.66 -3.22
C ILE A 142 20.66 -4.75 -4.56
N THR A 143 20.88 -3.61 -5.22
CA THR A 143 21.65 -3.54 -6.47
C THR A 143 22.66 -2.41 -6.46
N PRO A 144 23.72 -2.49 -7.28
CA PRO A 144 24.67 -1.40 -7.46
C PRO A 144 23.99 -0.09 -7.89
N GLU A 145 23.02 -0.16 -8.81
CA GLU A 145 22.28 1.00 -9.33
C GLU A 145 21.50 1.71 -8.22
N ARG A 146 20.72 0.95 -7.45
CA ARG A 146 19.99 1.50 -6.31
C ARG A 146 20.92 2.07 -5.24
N ARG A 147 22.09 1.43 -5.03
CA ARG A 147 23.12 1.93 -4.11
C ARG A 147 23.76 3.25 -4.53
N LYS A 148 23.61 3.68 -5.78
CA LYS A 148 24.00 5.04 -6.20
C LYS A 148 23.15 6.11 -5.51
N HIS A 149 21.90 5.81 -5.24
CA HIS A 149 20.89 6.77 -4.74
C HIS A 149 20.59 6.63 -3.25
N VAL A 150 20.55 5.42 -2.74
CA VAL A 150 20.20 5.10 -1.33
C VAL A 150 21.20 4.09 -0.77
N ASP A 151 21.24 3.97 0.57
CA ASP A 151 21.92 2.89 1.25
C ASP A 151 20.96 1.75 1.57
N PHE A 152 21.53 0.58 1.84
CA PHE A 152 20.79 -0.62 2.22
C PHE A 152 21.34 -1.22 3.51
N SER A 153 20.44 -1.87 4.24
CA SER A 153 20.82 -2.77 5.34
C SER A 153 21.62 -3.97 4.84
N ASN A 154 22.17 -4.74 5.76
CA ASN A 154 22.52 -6.11 5.49
C ASN A 154 21.26 -6.89 5.01
N PRO A 155 21.43 -7.90 4.14
CA PRO A 155 20.28 -8.60 3.58
C PRO A 155 19.52 -9.39 4.65
N LEU A 156 18.20 -9.29 4.59
CA LEU A 156 17.25 -10.11 5.36
C LEU A 156 17.03 -11.48 4.70
N LEU A 157 17.12 -11.52 3.39
CA LEU A 157 17.01 -12.71 2.56
C LEU A 157 18.13 -12.67 1.50
N THR A 158 18.79 -13.80 1.24
CA THR A 158 19.84 -13.95 0.25
C THR A 158 19.56 -15.11 -0.71
N GLY A 159 20.28 -15.16 -1.81
CA GLY A 159 20.13 -16.23 -2.80
C GLY A 159 18.82 -16.18 -3.58
N VAL A 160 18.22 -14.99 -3.68
CA VAL A 160 17.00 -14.78 -4.46
C VAL A 160 17.33 -14.91 -5.95
N LYS A 161 16.51 -15.66 -6.66
CA LYS A 161 16.53 -15.75 -8.12
C LYS A 161 15.33 -14.99 -8.69
N GLU A 162 15.49 -14.34 -9.83
CA GLU A 162 14.43 -13.78 -10.62
C GLU A 162 14.04 -14.79 -11.68
N LEU A 163 12.88 -15.44 -11.51
CA LEU A 163 12.44 -16.57 -12.31
C LEU A 163 11.35 -16.18 -13.31
N LEU A 164 11.37 -16.79 -14.47
CA LEU A 164 10.27 -16.71 -15.41
C LEU A 164 9.03 -17.41 -14.84
N VAL A 165 7.87 -16.76 -15.00
CA VAL A 165 6.56 -17.32 -14.70
C VAL A 165 5.67 -17.14 -15.91
N THR A 166 5.12 -18.23 -16.43
CA THR A 166 4.25 -18.26 -17.60
C THR A 166 2.82 -18.66 -17.24
N GLY A 167 1.88 -18.26 -18.08
CA GLY A 167 0.47 -18.62 -17.98
C GLY A 167 -0.06 -19.32 -19.24
N PRO A 168 -1.38 -19.50 -19.36
CA PRO A 168 -2.01 -20.21 -20.50
C PRO A 168 -1.78 -19.51 -21.85
N ALA A 169 -1.53 -18.20 -21.85
CA ALA A 169 -1.29 -17.43 -23.08
C ALA A 169 0.17 -17.49 -23.57
N ALA A 170 1.08 -18.11 -22.81
CA ALA A 170 2.49 -18.19 -23.18
C ALA A 170 2.73 -19.22 -24.27
N ALA A 171 3.62 -18.89 -25.20
CA ALA A 171 4.13 -19.88 -26.15
C ALA A 171 4.95 -20.96 -25.43
N PRO A 172 5.01 -22.20 -25.96
CA PRO A 172 5.88 -23.25 -25.43
C PRO A 172 7.35 -22.80 -25.45
N GLY A 173 8.08 -23.07 -24.37
CA GLY A 173 9.50 -22.80 -24.27
C GLY A 173 10.09 -23.41 -23.00
N GLY A 174 11.39 -23.65 -22.98
CA GLY A 174 12.10 -24.28 -21.87
C GLY A 174 13.48 -23.72 -21.58
N SER A 175 13.93 -22.74 -22.40
CA SER A 175 15.23 -22.09 -22.28
C SER A 175 15.10 -20.56 -22.27
N VAL A 176 16.18 -19.86 -21.95
CA VAL A 176 16.24 -18.38 -22.04
C VAL A 176 16.13 -17.92 -23.50
N ASP A 177 16.69 -18.69 -24.44
CA ASP A 177 16.67 -18.36 -25.87
C ASP A 177 15.25 -18.40 -26.46
N ASP A 178 14.37 -19.24 -25.90
CA ASP A 178 12.96 -19.30 -26.30
C ASP A 178 12.15 -18.04 -25.92
N LEU A 179 12.74 -17.17 -25.12
CA LEU A 179 12.15 -15.86 -24.80
C LEU A 179 12.34 -14.83 -25.93
N ALA A 180 13.17 -15.15 -26.91
CA ALA A 180 13.41 -14.27 -28.08
C ALA A 180 12.12 -13.93 -28.80
N GLY A 181 11.87 -12.63 -28.98
CA GLY A 181 10.66 -12.10 -29.61
C GLY A 181 9.36 -12.21 -28.78
N GLN A 182 9.40 -12.85 -27.59
CA GLN A 182 8.23 -12.98 -26.71
C GLN A 182 7.92 -11.69 -25.95
N GLU A 183 6.64 -11.49 -25.61
CA GLU A 183 6.20 -10.38 -24.77
C GLU A 183 6.35 -10.70 -23.29
N ILE A 184 7.08 -9.86 -22.56
CA ILE A 184 7.23 -9.96 -21.11
C ILE A 184 6.72 -8.65 -20.47
N HIS A 185 5.69 -8.77 -19.66
CA HIS A 185 5.12 -7.63 -18.96
C HIS A 185 5.93 -7.32 -17.70
N VAL A 186 6.26 -6.04 -17.48
CA VAL A 186 7.17 -5.63 -16.40
C VAL A 186 6.84 -4.23 -15.89
N LEU A 187 6.96 -4.03 -14.58
CA LEU A 187 6.92 -2.70 -13.96
C LEU A 187 8.28 -2.00 -14.16
N LYS A 188 8.28 -0.81 -14.72
CA LYS A 188 9.51 -0.03 -14.96
C LYS A 188 10.30 0.27 -13.68
N SER A 189 9.61 0.46 -12.55
CA SER A 189 10.22 0.69 -11.24
C SER A 189 10.79 -0.59 -10.60
N SER A 190 10.44 -1.76 -11.13
CA SER A 190 10.92 -3.04 -10.59
C SER A 190 12.38 -3.29 -10.94
N ILE A 191 13.00 -4.21 -10.19
CA ILE A 191 14.35 -4.67 -10.54
C ILE A 191 14.33 -5.52 -11.81
N TYR A 192 13.21 -6.15 -12.12
CA TYR A 192 13.08 -7.06 -13.25
C TYR A 192 13.26 -6.35 -14.60
N ASP A 193 12.81 -5.08 -14.72
CA ASP A 193 13.01 -4.28 -15.93
C ASP A 193 14.49 -4.14 -16.27
N GLY A 194 15.31 -3.78 -15.28
CA GLY A 194 16.76 -3.69 -15.45
C GLY A 194 17.42 -5.03 -15.77
N SER A 195 17.00 -6.11 -15.11
CA SER A 195 17.53 -7.46 -15.36
C SER A 195 17.16 -7.97 -16.74
N LEU A 196 15.93 -7.75 -17.20
CA LEU A 196 15.46 -8.11 -18.53
C LEU A 196 16.13 -7.28 -19.63
N THR A 197 16.34 -5.97 -19.38
CA THR A 197 17.08 -5.10 -20.30
C THR A 197 18.52 -5.62 -20.48
N GLN A 198 19.20 -5.98 -19.39
CA GLN A 198 20.54 -6.54 -19.46
C GLN A 198 20.58 -7.89 -20.19
N LEU A 199 19.56 -8.72 -20.02
CA LEU A 199 19.43 -9.98 -20.75
C LEU A 199 19.22 -9.72 -22.24
N ASN A 200 18.40 -8.76 -22.64
CA ASN A 200 18.22 -8.34 -24.02
C ASN A 200 19.54 -7.88 -24.68
N GLU A 201 20.37 -7.17 -23.94
CA GLU A 201 21.71 -6.79 -24.44
C GLU A 201 22.60 -8.02 -24.69
N THR A 202 22.46 -9.05 -23.87
CA THR A 202 23.19 -10.32 -24.04
C THR A 202 22.68 -11.09 -25.26
N LEU A 203 21.37 -11.25 -25.39
CA LEU A 203 20.73 -11.90 -26.55
C LEU A 203 21.16 -11.23 -27.86
N THR A 204 21.19 -9.89 -27.89
CA THR A 204 21.64 -9.14 -29.08
C THR A 204 23.10 -9.42 -29.43
N LYS A 205 23.98 -9.52 -28.44
CA LYS A 205 25.41 -9.85 -28.67
C LYS A 205 25.59 -11.26 -29.22
N ASP A 206 24.70 -12.17 -28.84
CA ASP A 206 24.69 -13.56 -29.28
C ASP A 206 23.93 -13.76 -30.61
N GLY A 207 23.46 -12.68 -31.23
CA GLY A 207 22.72 -12.69 -32.51
C GLY A 207 21.27 -13.19 -32.38
N ILE A 208 20.74 -13.23 -31.17
CA ILE A 208 19.36 -13.66 -30.84
C ILE A 208 18.46 -12.44 -30.76
N SER A 209 17.21 -12.58 -31.19
CA SER A 209 16.21 -11.49 -31.12
C SER A 209 15.90 -11.10 -29.68
N GLN A 210 15.70 -9.80 -29.45
CA GLN A 210 15.32 -9.31 -28.13
C GLN A 210 13.90 -9.73 -27.73
N MET A 211 13.65 -9.87 -26.44
CA MET A 211 12.31 -9.92 -25.85
C MET A 211 11.62 -8.57 -25.99
N GLN A 212 10.29 -8.57 -26.13
CA GLN A 212 9.47 -7.37 -26.13
C GLN A 212 9.08 -7.03 -24.69
N LEU A 213 9.69 -6.02 -24.07
CA LEU A 213 9.35 -5.60 -22.73
C LEU A 213 8.14 -4.66 -22.76
N ILE A 214 7.02 -5.15 -22.27
CA ILE A 214 5.75 -4.42 -22.22
C ILE A 214 5.60 -3.74 -20.87
N PRO A 215 5.63 -2.39 -20.79
CA PRO A 215 5.52 -1.70 -19.51
C PRO A 215 4.12 -1.85 -18.93
N ALA A 216 4.03 -2.32 -17.70
CA ALA A 216 2.80 -2.36 -16.91
C ALA A 216 2.59 -1.01 -16.19
N LYS A 217 1.34 -0.75 -15.78
CA LYS A 217 1.00 0.44 -14.99
C LYS A 217 1.63 0.35 -13.61
N GLU A 218 2.27 1.43 -13.15
CA GLU A 218 2.92 1.51 -11.82
C GLU A 218 1.94 1.49 -10.62
N THR A 219 0.64 1.45 -10.89
CA THR A 219 -0.39 1.19 -9.87
C THR A 219 -0.54 -0.30 -9.55
N PHE A 220 0.04 -1.18 -10.35
CA PHE A 220 0.05 -2.62 -10.11
C PHE A 220 1.25 -3.03 -9.24
N GLU A 221 1.10 -4.16 -8.57
CA GLU A 221 2.18 -4.91 -7.94
C GLU A 221 2.43 -6.23 -8.71
N ASP A 222 3.53 -6.90 -8.37
CA ASP A 222 3.88 -8.16 -9.03
C ASP A 222 2.76 -9.20 -8.95
N GLU A 223 2.00 -9.20 -7.84
CA GLU A 223 0.89 -10.11 -7.62
C GLU A 223 -0.29 -9.85 -8.55
N ASP A 224 -0.53 -8.60 -8.92
CA ASP A 224 -1.61 -8.23 -9.85
C ASP A 224 -1.25 -8.68 -11.27
N LEU A 225 0.00 -8.50 -11.68
CA LEU A 225 0.49 -9.03 -12.95
C LEU A 225 0.43 -10.56 -12.98
N LEU A 226 0.76 -11.22 -11.87
CA LEU A 226 0.69 -12.66 -11.78
C LEU A 226 -0.75 -13.19 -11.88
N GLU A 227 -1.72 -12.46 -11.33
CA GLU A 227 -3.14 -12.77 -11.49
C GLU A 227 -3.58 -12.65 -12.95
N MET A 228 -3.09 -11.63 -13.67
CA MET A 228 -3.31 -11.48 -15.12
C MET A 228 -2.67 -12.64 -15.92
N VAL A 229 -1.48 -13.10 -15.51
CA VAL A 229 -0.84 -14.31 -16.10
C VAL A 229 -1.71 -15.54 -15.86
N ASN A 230 -2.19 -15.75 -14.65
CA ASN A 230 -3.08 -16.88 -14.32
C ASN A 230 -4.39 -16.84 -15.10
N ALA A 231 -4.92 -15.67 -15.36
CA ALA A 231 -6.14 -15.46 -16.14
C ALA A 231 -5.92 -15.63 -17.67
N GLY A 232 -4.67 -15.72 -18.13
CA GLY A 232 -4.32 -15.76 -19.56
C GLY A 232 -4.46 -14.41 -20.28
N LEU A 233 -4.51 -13.31 -19.55
CA LEU A 233 -4.58 -11.94 -20.11
C LEU A 233 -3.22 -11.44 -20.60
N ILE A 234 -2.14 -11.89 -19.96
CA ILE A 234 -0.77 -11.65 -20.35
C ILE A 234 0.00 -12.98 -20.35
N PRO A 235 1.01 -13.16 -21.23
CA PRO A 235 1.65 -14.46 -21.37
C PRO A 235 2.59 -14.78 -20.21
N MET A 236 3.42 -13.84 -19.78
CA MET A 236 4.48 -14.13 -18.82
C MET A 236 4.99 -12.87 -18.11
N ILE A 237 5.61 -13.11 -16.96
CA ILE A 237 6.34 -12.11 -16.15
C ILE A 237 7.60 -12.74 -15.59
N VAL A 238 8.45 -11.89 -14.99
CA VAL A 238 9.56 -12.34 -14.13
C VAL A 238 9.24 -11.96 -12.69
N MET A 239 9.54 -12.85 -11.75
CA MET A 239 9.27 -12.67 -10.34
C MET A 239 10.34 -13.29 -9.45
N ASP A 240 10.56 -12.74 -8.27
CA ASP A 240 11.42 -13.32 -7.24
C ASP A 240 10.99 -14.74 -6.87
N SER A 241 11.93 -15.67 -6.80
CA SER A 241 11.70 -17.10 -6.59
C SER A 241 10.87 -17.44 -5.34
N HIS A 242 11.08 -16.70 -4.24
CA HIS A 242 10.31 -16.93 -3.01
C HIS A 242 8.85 -16.47 -3.12
N LYS A 243 8.57 -15.46 -3.94
CA LYS A 243 7.21 -15.00 -4.26
C LYS A 243 6.56 -15.98 -5.24
N ALA A 244 7.23 -16.27 -6.36
CA ALA A 244 6.72 -17.20 -7.38
C ALA A 244 6.31 -18.53 -6.77
N GLN A 245 7.17 -19.13 -5.95
CA GLN A 245 6.88 -20.41 -5.28
C GLN A 245 5.67 -20.35 -4.34
N PHE A 246 5.45 -19.22 -3.66
CA PHE A 246 4.27 -19.05 -2.81
C PHE A 246 2.98 -19.05 -3.64
N TRP A 247 2.97 -18.31 -4.75
CA TRP A 247 1.78 -18.07 -5.53
C TRP A 247 1.31 -19.31 -6.33
N THR A 248 2.18 -20.30 -6.58
CA THR A 248 1.76 -21.61 -7.18
C THR A 248 0.77 -22.38 -6.28
N GLN A 249 0.66 -22.03 -5.00
CA GLN A 249 -0.33 -22.63 -4.11
C GLN A 249 -1.73 -22.02 -4.27
N ILE A 250 -1.84 -20.92 -4.99
CA ILE A 250 -3.07 -20.10 -5.12
C ILE A 250 -3.53 -20.08 -6.57
N PHE A 251 -2.60 -19.89 -7.50
CA PHE A 251 -2.84 -19.85 -8.94
C PHE A 251 -2.45 -21.17 -9.58
N ASP A 252 -3.41 -21.88 -10.12
CA ASP A 252 -3.27 -23.24 -10.68
C ASP A 252 -2.84 -23.26 -12.15
N LYS A 253 -2.98 -22.14 -12.86
CA LYS A 253 -2.66 -22.01 -14.29
C LYS A 253 -1.30 -21.38 -14.57
N ILE A 254 -0.56 -20.99 -13.54
CA ILE A 254 0.80 -20.47 -13.69
C ILE A 254 1.82 -21.62 -13.65
N LYS A 255 2.90 -21.43 -14.39
CA LYS A 255 4.07 -22.32 -14.36
C LYS A 255 5.31 -21.49 -14.04
N VAL A 256 5.97 -21.85 -12.95
CA VAL A 256 7.28 -21.29 -12.59
C VAL A 256 8.38 -22.12 -13.26
N HIS A 257 9.38 -21.44 -13.84
CA HIS A 257 10.50 -22.09 -14.51
C HIS A 257 11.78 -21.94 -13.66
N PRO A 258 12.13 -22.92 -12.80
CA PRO A 258 13.28 -22.79 -11.89
C PRO A 258 14.62 -22.70 -12.61
N ASP A 259 14.70 -23.25 -13.83
CA ASP A 259 15.90 -23.30 -14.66
C ASP A 259 16.06 -22.04 -15.54
N ILE A 260 15.00 -21.24 -15.70
CA ILE A 260 15.01 -19.98 -16.43
C ILE A 260 15.09 -18.84 -15.42
N ALA A 261 16.32 -18.53 -14.99
CA ALA A 261 16.60 -17.45 -14.08
C ALA A 261 17.23 -16.27 -14.83
N VAL A 262 16.52 -15.16 -14.91
CA VAL A 262 17.01 -13.89 -15.50
C VAL A 262 18.15 -13.35 -14.68
N ARG A 263 18.09 -13.53 -13.36
CA ARG A 263 19.13 -13.14 -12.42
C ARG A 263 19.18 -14.06 -11.22
N THR A 264 20.39 -14.24 -10.64
CA THR A 264 20.62 -15.08 -9.46
C THR A 264 21.40 -14.32 -8.39
N GLY A 265 21.41 -14.84 -7.16
CA GLY A 265 22.21 -14.34 -6.06
C GLY A 265 21.70 -13.02 -5.44
N GLY A 266 20.46 -12.62 -5.71
CA GLY A 266 19.86 -11.41 -5.17
C GLY A 266 19.79 -11.41 -3.64
N GLY A 267 19.90 -10.23 -3.05
CA GLY A 267 19.71 -9.98 -1.62
C GLY A 267 18.60 -8.97 -1.40
N ILE A 268 17.67 -9.24 -0.46
CA ILE A 268 16.59 -8.33 -0.09
C ILE A 268 16.97 -7.58 1.17
N GLY A 269 16.85 -6.25 1.16
CA GLY A 269 17.18 -5.40 2.29
C GLY A 269 16.25 -4.19 2.43
N TRP A 270 16.37 -3.50 3.55
CA TRP A 270 15.71 -2.23 3.77
C TRP A 270 16.54 -1.10 3.19
N ALA A 271 15.93 -0.23 2.41
CA ALA A 271 16.58 0.95 1.87
C ALA A 271 16.39 2.15 2.81
N PHE A 272 17.38 3.04 2.88
CA PHE A 272 17.31 4.29 3.62
C PHE A 272 18.24 5.33 2.97
N ARG A 273 18.08 6.61 3.36
CA ARG A 273 18.89 7.69 2.79
C ARG A 273 20.37 7.46 3.02
N LYS A 274 21.18 7.90 2.05
CA LYS A 274 22.63 8.03 2.23
C LYS A 274 22.96 8.94 3.43
N ASN A 275 24.18 8.80 3.94
CA ASN A 275 24.68 9.60 5.06
C ASN A 275 23.85 9.42 6.36
N SER A 276 23.32 8.21 6.58
CA SER A 276 22.59 7.84 7.79
C SER A 276 23.31 6.69 8.53
N PRO A 277 24.56 6.88 9.02
CA PRO A 277 25.36 5.82 9.61
C PRO A 277 24.80 5.26 10.91
N LYS A 278 24.14 6.09 11.73
CA LYS A 278 23.51 5.64 12.99
C LYS A 278 22.29 4.77 12.70
N LEU A 279 21.45 5.16 11.74
CA LEU A 279 20.29 4.36 11.29
C LEU A 279 20.77 3.02 10.72
N LYS A 280 21.79 3.04 9.86
CA LYS A 280 22.42 1.84 9.29
C LYS A 280 22.89 0.87 10.37
N ALA A 281 23.56 1.38 11.40
CA ALA A 281 24.06 0.58 12.51
C ALA A 281 22.89 -0.10 13.27
N VAL A 282 21.86 0.68 13.58
CA VAL A 282 20.66 0.18 14.32
C VAL A 282 19.90 -0.86 13.50
N ILE A 283 19.66 -0.62 12.21
CA ILE A 283 18.97 -1.59 11.34
C ILE A 283 19.82 -2.87 11.22
N ASN A 284 21.13 -2.76 11.01
CA ASN A 284 21.99 -3.93 10.85
C ASN A 284 22.11 -4.77 12.14
N GLU A 285 22.07 -4.14 13.29
CA GLU A 285 22.00 -4.85 14.57
C GLU A 285 20.67 -5.64 14.69
N PHE A 286 19.56 -5.01 14.34
CA PHE A 286 18.25 -5.65 14.29
C PHE A 286 18.23 -6.84 13.32
N VAL A 287 18.73 -6.66 12.09
CA VAL A 287 18.74 -7.68 11.03
C VAL A 287 19.46 -8.96 11.47
N LYS A 288 20.49 -8.90 12.31
CA LYS A 288 21.22 -10.09 12.79
C LYS A 288 20.28 -11.14 13.43
N GLY A 289 19.27 -10.69 14.17
CA GLY A 289 18.31 -11.58 14.85
C GLY A 289 17.00 -11.80 14.11
N HIS A 290 16.78 -11.13 12.94
CA HIS A 290 15.47 -11.11 12.29
C HIS A 290 15.49 -11.52 10.80
N LYS A 291 16.66 -11.85 10.25
CA LYS A 291 16.81 -12.34 8.87
C LYS A 291 16.33 -13.79 8.71
N LYS A 292 16.18 -14.25 7.47
CA LYS A 292 15.98 -15.68 7.16
C LYS A 292 17.05 -16.53 7.88
N GLY A 293 16.62 -17.60 8.52
CA GLY A 293 17.46 -18.45 9.38
C GLY A 293 17.33 -18.14 10.88
N SER A 294 16.87 -16.94 11.26
CA SER A 294 16.49 -16.65 12.65
C SER A 294 15.08 -17.16 12.98
N LEU A 295 14.75 -17.32 14.27
CA LEU A 295 13.43 -17.75 14.72
C LEU A 295 12.32 -16.85 14.16
N ILE A 296 12.44 -15.53 14.36
CA ILE A 296 11.42 -14.56 13.93
C ILE A 296 11.35 -14.50 12.40
N GLY A 297 12.49 -14.43 11.71
CA GLY A 297 12.52 -14.42 10.25
C GLY A 297 11.83 -15.65 9.62
N ASN A 298 12.13 -16.84 10.14
CA ASN A 298 11.51 -18.08 9.66
C ASN A 298 10.02 -18.15 10.00
N MET A 299 9.61 -17.65 11.17
CA MET A 299 8.21 -17.59 11.58
C MET A 299 7.38 -16.68 10.67
N LEU A 300 7.91 -15.50 10.31
CA LEU A 300 7.23 -14.56 9.42
C LEU A 300 7.14 -15.10 7.98
N LEU A 301 8.23 -15.67 7.47
CA LEU A 301 8.22 -16.33 6.14
C LEU A 301 7.20 -17.49 6.11
N LYS A 302 7.11 -18.30 7.17
CA LYS A 302 6.12 -19.37 7.27
C LYS A 302 4.69 -18.80 7.28
N ARG A 303 4.45 -17.73 8.02
CA ARG A 303 3.12 -17.10 8.18
C ARG A 303 2.59 -16.53 6.87
N TYR A 304 3.42 -15.88 6.06
CA TYR A 304 2.99 -15.08 4.92
C TYR A 304 3.44 -15.61 3.55
N LEU A 305 4.45 -16.50 3.48
CA LEU A 305 4.96 -17.08 2.24
C LEU A 305 4.95 -18.61 2.22
N LYS A 306 4.27 -19.25 3.19
CA LYS A 306 3.94 -20.68 3.14
C LYS A 306 2.46 -20.93 3.47
N SER A 307 1.85 -20.13 4.32
CA SER A 307 0.42 -20.22 4.64
C SER A 307 -0.38 -19.31 3.72
N THR A 308 -1.43 -19.86 3.12
CA THR A 308 -2.37 -19.15 2.23
C THR A 308 -3.51 -18.47 2.99
N LYS A 309 -3.43 -18.42 4.33
CA LYS A 309 -4.50 -17.92 5.21
C LYS A 309 -5.05 -16.54 4.84
N TYR A 310 -4.18 -15.65 4.34
CA TYR A 310 -4.52 -14.26 4.06
C TYR A 310 -4.71 -13.97 2.57
N VAL A 311 -4.50 -14.96 1.71
CA VAL A 311 -4.56 -14.77 0.26
C VAL A 311 -5.45 -15.85 -0.34
N LYS A 312 -6.38 -15.44 -1.19
CA LYS A 312 -7.28 -16.32 -1.94
C LYS A 312 -7.11 -16.08 -3.44
N ASN A 313 -7.46 -17.07 -4.23
CA ASN A 313 -7.63 -16.89 -5.66
C ASN A 313 -9.00 -16.24 -5.91
N SER A 314 -9.00 -14.92 -6.18
CA SER A 314 -10.21 -14.17 -6.48
C SER A 314 -10.92 -14.62 -7.76
N LEU A 315 -10.19 -15.34 -8.65
CA LEU A 315 -10.70 -15.89 -9.90
C LEU A 315 -11.05 -17.38 -9.77
N SER A 316 -11.02 -17.97 -8.56
CA SER A 316 -11.52 -19.33 -8.38
C SER A 316 -13.02 -19.39 -8.64
N GLU A 317 -13.50 -20.52 -9.13
CA GLU A 317 -14.93 -20.71 -9.42
C GLU A 317 -15.82 -20.39 -8.19
N GLU A 318 -15.38 -20.80 -7.00
CA GLU A 318 -16.09 -20.53 -5.74
C GLU A 318 -16.19 -19.02 -5.45
N GLU A 319 -15.12 -18.27 -5.59
CA GLU A 319 -15.11 -16.81 -5.32
C GLU A 319 -15.87 -16.05 -6.43
N LEU A 320 -15.78 -16.47 -7.68
CA LEU A 320 -16.56 -15.91 -8.79
C LEU A 320 -18.06 -16.13 -8.59
N GLN A 321 -18.49 -17.32 -8.13
CA GLN A 321 -19.90 -17.59 -7.82
C GLN A 321 -20.40 -16.72 -6.67
N LYS A 322 -19.60 -16.56 -5.60
CA LYS A 322 -19.95 -15.63 -4.49
C LYS A 322 -20.06 -14.19 -4.97
N PHE A 323 -19.11 -13.74 -5.79
CA PHE A 323 -19.15 -12.40 -6.38
C PHE A 323 -20.41 -12.21 -7.24
N GLN A 324 -20.75 -13.18 -8.10
CA GLN A 324 -21.94 -13.10 -8.95
C GLN A 324 -23.22 -12.99 -8.12
N GLN A 325 -23.37 -13.79 -7.07
CA GLN A 325 -24.51 -13.73 -6.15
C GLN A 325 -24.63 -12.36 -5.48
N MET A 326 -23.49 -11.79 -5.07
CA MET A 326 -23.45 -10.45 -4.45
C MET A 326 -23.80 -9.36 -5.46
N VAL A 327 -23.27 -9.42 -6.68
CA VAL A 327 -23.59 -8.47 -7.77
C VAL A 327 -25.08 -8.53 -8.12
N ASP A 328 -25.67 -9.70 -8.22
CA ASP A 328 -27.10 -9.86 -8.52
C ASP A 328 -27.97 -9.26 -7.41
N LEU A 329 -27.55 -9.39 -6.15
CA LEU A 329 -28.20 -8.75 -5.01
C LEU A 329 -28.10 -7.23 -5.13
N PHE A 330 -26.91 -6.70 -5.37
CA PHE A 330 -26.68 -5.25 -5.50
C PHE A 330 -27.43 -4.64 -6.68
N LYS A 331 -27.47 -5.30 -7.85
CA LYS A 331 -28.26 -4.84 -8.99
C LYS A 331 -29.73 -4.68 -8.62
N ARG A 332 -30.33 -5.68 -7.95
CA ARG A 332 -31.73 -5.64 -7.53
C ARG A 332 -32.06 -4.45 -6.62
N TYR A 333 -31.19 -4.16 -5.65
CA TYR A 333 -31.40 -3.04 -4.74
C TYR A 333 -30.99 -1.70 -5.35
N ALA A 334 -30.00 -1.66 -6.21
CA ALA A 334 -29.59 -0.46 -6.92
C ALA A 334 -30.70 0.07 -7.83
N GLU A 335 -31.38 -0.83 -8.57
CA GLU A 335 -32.55 -0.48 -9.37
C GLU A 335 -33.70 0.08 -8.53
N GLN A 336 -33.88 -0.43 -7.31
CA GLN A 336 -34.96 0.01 -6.40
C GLN A 336 -34.70 1.40 -5.78
N TYR A 337 -33.43 1.75 -5.56
CA TYR A 337 -33.02 2.94 -4.81
C TYR A 337 -32.16 3.92 -5.59
N ASP A 338 -32.01 3.73 -6.91
CA ASP A 338 -31.23 4.57 -7.82
C ASP A 338 -29.74 4.73 -7.39
N PHE A 339 -29.10 3.62 -7.03
CA PHE A 339 -27.68 3.56 -6.71
C PHE A 339 -26.86 2.88 -7.84
N ASP A 340 -25.57 3.24 -7.94
CA ASP A 340 -24.62 2.52 -8.78
C ASP A 340 -24.22 1.19 -8.12
N TYR A 341 -24.66 0.06 -8.68
CA TYR A 341 -24.35 -1.27 -8.15
C TYR A 341 -22.87 -1.62 -8.19
N LEU A 342 -22.10 -1.04 -9.14
CA LEU A 342 -20.65 -1.26 -9.21
C LEU A 342 -19.93 -0.56 -8.05
N MET A 343 -20.36 0.64 -7.67
CA MET A 343 -19.87 1.29 -6.45
C MET A 343 -20.19 0.48 -5.20
N MET A 344 -21.39 -0.07 -5.09
CA MET A 344 -21.76 -0.92 -3.96
C MET A 344 -20.91 -2.19 -3.90
N ALA A 345 -20.69 -2.85 -5.05
CA ALA A 345 -19.83 -4.04 -5.14
C ALA A 345 -18.36 -3.75 -4.82
N ALA A 346 -17.86 -2.56 -5.15
CA ALA A 346 -16.48 -2.16 -4.84
C ALA A 346 -16.25 -1.85 -3.35
N GLN A 347 -17.30 -1.56 -2.58
CA GLN A 347 -17.22 -1.27 -1.14
C GLN A 347 -17.43 -2.53 -0.26
N ALA A 348 -17.99 -3.60 -0.79
CA ALA A 348 -18.32 -4.83 -0.07
C ALA A 348 -17.17 -5.84 -0.05
#